data_440613f31d638daa6d2e1664b8570d33
#
_entry.id   440613f31d638daa6d2e1664b8570d33
#
_cell.length_a   1.000
_cell.length_b   1.000
_cell.length_c   1.000
_cell.angle_alpha   90.00
_cell.angle_beta   90.00
_cell.angle_gamma   90.00
#
_symmetry.space_group_name_H-M   'P 1'
#
loop_
_entity.id
_entity.type
_entity.pdbx_description
1 polymer ?
#
loop_
_entity_poly.entity_id
_entity_poly.type
_entity_poly.pdbx_seq_one_letter_code
_entity_poly.pdbx_strand_id
1 'polypeptide(L)'
;MKKIGLLAAAFLLSACGIGQHAQTINAVPQDNIVDLHTGQKLTPQQLLAKLSTQPRVIVGEKHDNLQHHQIEQWLVEQLPRQRTQGSVLMEMITPNQQEKVNAVKDRLKQGETLTGQQITEQTAWQKGWKWDLYSGVATAALQGPYPLLSANLDRSEIKKFYEHPLPVTGALSTQPSVQAAITKTIEESHGGKLEPKQAEAMLAIQQQRDRRMAESLLAAPTPALLIV
;
A
#
# COMPACT_ATOMS: atom_id res chain seq x y z
N MET A 1 -61.70 44.13 -27.57
CA MET A 1 -61.36 42.80 -26.98
C MET A 1 -59.99 42.46 -27.43
N LYS A 2 -59.00 42.70 -26.56
CA LYS A 2 -57.55 42.37 -26.81
C LYS A 2 -57.15 41.22 -25.92
N LYS A 3 -56.75 40.11 -26.52
CA LYS A 3 -56.26 38.95 -25.84
C LYS A 3 -54.77 39.17 -25.53
N ILE A 4 -54.40 39.13 -24.26
CA ILE A 4 -53.02 39.20 -23.78
C ILE A 4 -52.54 37.74 -23.68
N GLY A 5 -51.58 37.41 -24.51
CA GLY A 5 -50.84 36.09 -24.42
C GLY A 5 -49.80 36.16 -23.37
N LEU A 6 -49.84 35.21 -22.44
CA LEU A 6 -48.83 35.01 -21.39
C LEU A 6 -47.73 34.12 -21.95
N LEU A 7 -46.52 34.66 -22.12
CA LEU A 7 -45.32 33.88 -22.45
C LEU A 7 -44.72 33.33 -21.17
N ALA A 8 -44.78 32.03 -21.00
CA ALA A 8 -44.04 31.33 -19.93
C ALA A 8 -42.60 31.03 -20.41
N ALA A 9 -41.65 31.72 -19.84
CA ALA A 9 -40.21 31.41 -20.05
C ALA A 9 -39.81 30.25 -19.14
N ALA A 10 -39.55 29.07 -19.73
CA ALA A 10 -38.97 27.92 -19.03
C ALA A 10 -37.45 28.12 -18.92
N PHE A 11 -36.97 28.37 -17.71
CA PHE A 11 -35.52 28.31 -17.40
C PHE A 11 -35.10 26.85 -17.29
N LEU A 12 -34.37 26.36 -18.28
CA LEU A 12 -33.63 25.10 -18.19
C LEU A 12 -32.36 25.33 -17.37
N LEU A 13 -32.37 24.92 -16.11
CA LEU A 13 -31.18 24.79 -15.28
C LEU A 13 -30.40 23.59 -15.78
N SER A 14 -29.39 23.85 -16.61
CA SER A 14 -28.35 22.86 -16.90
C SER A 14 -27.50 22.62 -15.66
N ALA A 15 -27.84 21.62 -14.88
CA ALA A 15 -26.96 21.09 -13.85
C ALA A 15 -25.77 20.40 -14.55
N CYS A 16 -24.64 21.10 -14.69
CA CYS A 16 -23.35 20.44 -14.96
C CYS A 16 -23.00 19.57 -13.78
N GLY A 17 -23.46 18.33 -13.79
CA GLY A 17 -22.93 17.29 -12.92
C GLY A 17 -21.48 17.04 -13.33
N ILE A 18 -20.54 17.53 -12.52
CA ILE A 18 -19.16 17.09 -12.57
C ILE A 18 -19.18 15.63 -12.08
N GLY A 19 -19.36 14.72 -13.03
CA GLY A 19 -19.18 13.29 -12.79
C GLY A 19 -17.72 13.06 -12.44
N GLN A 20 -17.43 12.93 -11.15
CA GLN A 20 -16.23 12.26 -10.72
C GLN A 20 -16.32 10.84 -11.28
N HIS A 21 -15.55 10.55 -12.31
CA HIS A 21 -15.28 9.19 -12.73
C HIS A 21 -14.54 8.51 -11.56
N ALA A 22 -15.31 7.91 -10.66
CA ALA A 22 -14.81 6.78 -9.92
C ALA A 22 -14.40 5.75 -10.99
N GLN A 23 -13.13 5.64 -11.29
CA GLN A 23 -12.61 4.55 -12.11
C GLN A 23 -12.96 3.28 -11.34
N THR A 24 -14.02 2.64 -11.76
CA THR A 24 -14.37 1.30 -11.30
C THR A 24 -13.21 0.43 -11.73
N ILE A 25 -12.41 -0.03 -10.76
CA ILE A 25 -11.29 -0.93 -11.04
C ILE A 25 -11.90 -2.26 -11.47
N ASN A 26 -12.15 -2.40 -12.77
CA ASN A 26 -12.55 -3.66 -13.40
C ASN A 26 -11.35 -4.57 -13.68
N ALA A 27 -10.22 -4.36 -13.01
CA ALA A 27 -8.96 -4.96 -13.39
C ALA A 27 -8.33 -5.83 -12.29
N VAL A 28 -9.11 -6.76 -11.72
CA VAL A 28 -8.44 -7.97 -11.21
C VAL A 28 -8.34 -8.92 -12.39
N PRO A 29 -7.14 -9.24 -12.89
CA PRO A 29 -7.00 -10.22 -13.96
C PRO A 29 -7.63 -11.53 -13.51
N GLN A 30 -8.73 -11.92 -14.13
CA GLN A 30 -9.50 -13.12 -13.72
C GLN A 30 -8.72 -14.42 -13.96
N ASP A 31 -7.66 -14.37 -14.77
CA ASP A 31 -7.11 -15.58 -15.36
C ASP A 31 -5.90 -16.20 -14.65
N ASN A 32 -5.30 -15.54 -13.66
CA ASN A 32 -4.01 -15.98 -13.11
C ASN A 32 -3.90 -15.98 -11.58
N ILE A 33 -4.99 -16.09 -10.84
CA ILE A 33 -4.90 -16.30 -9.39
C ILE A 33 -4.71 -17.80 -9.16
N VAL A 34 -3.56 -18.18 -8.62
CA VAL A 34 -3.21 -19.57 -8.31
C VAL A 34 -2.88 -19.70 -6.83
N ASP A 35 -3.54 -20.64 -6.17
CA ASP A 35 -3.14 -21.09 -4.85
C ASP A 35 -1.90 -21.98 -5.00
N LEU A 36 -0.74 -21.46 -4.65
CA LEU A 36 0.53 -22.17 -4.84
C LEU A 36 0.68 -23.41 -3.94
N HIS A 37 -0.11 -23.52 -2.88
CA HIS A 37 -0.10 -24.70 -2.02
C HIS A 37 -0.82 -25.89 -2.66
N THR A 38 -1.89 -25.61 -3.40
CA THR A 38 -2.73 -26.64 -4.02
C THR A 38 -2.61 -26.72 -5.54
N GLY A 39 -2.02 -25.71 -6.18
CA GLY A 39 -2.00 -25.52 -7.64
C GLY A 39 -3.37 -25.12 -8.22
N GLN A 40 -4.38 -24.90 -7.40
CA GLN A 40 -5.74 -24.60 -7.85
C GLN A 40 -5.85 -23.14 -8.34
N LYS A 41 -6.50 -22.95 -9.48
CA LYS A 41 -6.91 -21.60 -9.92
C LYS A 41 -8.09 -21.11 -9.07
N LEU A 42 -8.03 -19.85 -8.67
CA LEU A 42 -9.04 -19.19 -7.86
C LEU A 42 -9.70 -18.07 -8.65
N THR A 43 -10.97 -17.82 -8.37
CA THR A 43 -11.63 -16.56 -8.73
C THR A 43 -11.24 -15.46 -7.72
N PRO A 44 -11.39 -14.16 -8.05
CA PRO A 44 -11.21 -13.08 -7.10
C PRO A 44 -12.03 -13.24 -5.81
N GLN A 45 -13.27 -13.72 -5.93
CA GLN A 45 -14.16 -13.97 -4.79
C GLN A 45 -13.64 -15.10 -3.90
N GLN A 46 -13.11 -16.17 -4.49
CA GLN A 46 -12.49 -17.27 -3.75
C GLN A 46 -11.21 -16.81 -3.03
N LEU A 47 -10.39 -15.96 -3.67
CA LEU A 47 -9.25 -15.34 -3.02
C LEU A 47 -9.69 -14.50 -1.81
N LEU A 48 -10.65 -13.59 -1.98
CA LEU A 48 -11.18 -12.78 -0.88
C LEU A 48 -11.72 -13.62 0.26
N ALA A 49 -12.49 -14.67 -0.05
CA ALA A 49 -13.02 -15.59 0.95
C ALA A 49 -11.89 -16.25 1.77
N LYS A 50 -10.82 -16.71 1.09
CA LYS A 50 -9.64 -17.27 1.78
C LYS A 50 -8.92 -16.23 2.63
N LEU A 51 -8.66 -15.03 2.10
CA LEU A 51 -7.94 -13.97 2.82
C LEU A 51 -8.74 -13.38 3.97
N SER A 52 -10.06 -13.31 3.85
CA SER A 52 -10.93 -12.74 4.89
C SER A 52 -10.91 -13.53 6.21
N THR A 53 -10.55 -14.80 6.18
CA THR A 53 -10.43 -15.65 7.38
C THR A 53 -9.05 -15.56 8.05
N GLN A 54 -8.06 -14.92 7.40
CA GLN A 54 -6.70 -14.86 7.93
C GLN A 54 -6.51 -13.68 8.87
N PRO A 55 -5.93 -13.88 10.06
CA PRO A 55 -5.69 -12.78 10.99
C PRO A 55 -4.63 -11.79 10.47
N ARG A 56 -3.72 -12.24 9.61
CA ARG A 56 -2.68 -11.43 8.98
C ARG A 56 -2.50 -11.84 7.53
N VAL A 57 -2.46 -10.83 6.66
CA VAL A 57 -2.22 -11.00 5.21
C VAL A 57 -1.04 -10.11 4.84
N ILE A 58 -0.09 -10.64 4.09
CA ILE A 58 1.03 -9.90 3.51
C ILE A 58 0.85 -9.94 2.00
N VAL A 59 0.93 -8.79 1.36
CA VAL A 59 0.89 -8.66 -0.09
C VAL A 59 2.20 -8.07 -0.55
N GLY A 60 2.96 -8.85 -1.31
CA GLY A 60 4.20 -8.40 -1.94
C GLY A 60 3.96 -7.94 -3.37
N GLU A 61 4.72 -6.95 -3.79
CA GLU A 61 4.59 -6.35 -5.10
C GLU A 61 5.94 -6.22 -5.84
N LYS A 62 5.85 -5.81 -7.09
CA LYS A 62 6.95 -5.23 -7.83
C LYS A 62 6.69 -3.73 -7.96
N HIS A 63 7.54 -2.91 -7.32
CA HIS A 63 7.33 -1.46 -7.09
C HIS A 63 7.09 -0.60 -8.35
N ASP A 64 7.45 -1.08 -9.53
CA ASP A 64 7.22 -0.42 -10.81
C ASP A 64 6.05 -1.01 -11.60
N ASN A 65 5.26 -1.91 -11.01
CA ASN A 65 4.14 -2.58 -11.68
C ASN A 65 2.80 -2.02 -11.23
N LEU A 66 2.19 -1.18 -12.06
CA LEU A 66 0.89 -0.57 -11.78
C LEU A 66 -0.23 -1.60 -11.54
N GLN A 67 -0.19 -2.76 -12.18
CA GLN A 67 -1.21 -3.79 -11.98
C GLN A 67 -1.15 -4.39 -10.58
N HIS A 68 0.06 -4.53 -9.99
CA HIS A 68 0.20 -4.95 -8.61
C HIS A 68 -0.47 -3.94 -7.66
N HIS A 69 -0.22 -2.64 -7.83
CA HIS A 69 -0.84 -1.60 -7.01
C HIS A 69 -2.37 -1.54 -7.17
N GLN A 70 -2.89 -1.87 -8.34
CA GLN A 70 -4.34 -1.98 -8.56
C GLN A 70 -4.93 -3.17 -7.79
N ILE A 71 -4.23 -4.30 -7.73
CA ILE A 71 -4.64 -5.46 -6.94
C ILE A 71 -4.58 -5.13 -5.43
N GLU A 72 -3.56 -4.45 -4.99
CA GLU A 72 -3.44 -3.98 -3.60
C GLU A 72 -4.57 -3.03 -3.22
N GLN A 73 -4.84 -2.04 -4.07
CA GLN A 73 -5.99 -1.14 -3.88
C GLN A 73 -7.30 -1.94 -3.77
N TRP A 74 -7.51 -2.88 -4.69
CA TRP A 74 -8.68 -3.74 -4.67
C TRP A 74 -8.79 -4.54 -3.36
N LEU A 75 -7.68 -5.09 -2.85
CA LEU A 75 -7.68 -5.80 -1.57
C LEU A 75 -8.00 -4.88 -0.39
N VAL A 76 -7.42 -3.67 -0.35
CA VAL A 76 -7.69 -2.63 0.66
C VAL A 76 -9.16 -2.25 0.67
N GLU A 77 -9.82 -2.19 -0.48
CA GLU A 77 -11.23 -1.83 -0.63
C GLU A 77 -12.19 -3.00 -0.35
N GLN A 78 -11.80 -4.23 -0.72
CA GLN A 78 -12.73 -5.38 -0.67
C GLN A 78 -12.66 -6.18 0.63
N LEU A 79 -11.47 -6.33 1.25
CA LEU A 79 -11.35 -7.07 2.50
C LEU A 79 -12.22 -6.49 3.64
N PRO A 80 -12.31 -5.16 3.82
CA PRO A 80 -13.18 -4.58 4.85
C PRO A 80 -14.68 -4.84 4.63
N ARG A 81 -15.08 -5.20 3.42
CA ARG A 81 -16.47 -5.60 3.10
C ARG A 81 -16.78 -7.05 3.49
N GLN A 82 -15.74 -7.87 3.67
CA GLN A 82 -15.86 -9.28 4.05
C GLN A 82 -15.65 -9.50 5.55
N ARG A 83 -14.93 -8.58 6.21
CA ARG A 83 -14.59 -8.67 7.63
C ARG A 83 -14.38 -7.29 8.25
N THR A 84 -14.48 -7.16 9.56
CA THR A 84 -14.01 -5.94 10.23
C THR A 84 -12.49 -5.89 10.17
N GLN A 85 -11.93 -4.94 9.40
CA GLN A 85 -10.50 -4.77 9.25
C GLN A 85 -9.92 -4.07 10.49
N GLY A 86 -8.88 -4.66 11.09
CA GLY A 86 -8.22 -4.12 12.30
C GLY A 86 -7.19 -3.06 11.96
N SER A 87 -6.37 -3.27 10.90
CA SER A 87 -5.34 -2.32 10.45
C SER A 87 -4.88 -2.60 9.01
N VAL A 88 -4.32 -1.57 8.38
CA VAL A 88 -3.50 -1.69 7.17
C VAL A 88 -2.13 -1.11 7.47
N LEU A 89 -1.07 -1.78 7.02
CA LEU A 89 0.31 -1.34 7.14
C LEU A 89 0.90 -1.19 5.74
N MET A 90 1.78 -0.22 5.55
CA MET A 90 2.48 -0.01 4.26
C MET A 90 3.98 0.18 4.47
N GLU A 91 4.78 -0.50 3.65
CA GLU A 91 6.24 -0.28 3.60
C GLU A 91 6.58 1.16 3.19
N MET A 92 5.73 1.77 2.35
CA MET A 92 5.88 3.12 1.83
C MET A 92 5.83 4.20 2.92
N ILE A 93 5.40 3.84 4.14
CA ILE A 93 5.25 4.74 5.28
C ILE A 93 6.29 4.38 6.34
N THR A 94 7.06 5.39 6.79
CA THR A 94 8.05 5.26 7.86
C THR A 94 7.53 5.81 9.19
N PRO A 95 8.11 5.42 10.34
CA PRO A 95 7.65 5.87 11.66
C PRO A 95 7.57 7.40 11.82
N ASN A 96 8.50 8.15 11.25
CA ASN A 96 8.51 9.62 11.32
C ASN A 96 7.38 10.29 10.50
N GLN A 97 6.66 9.52 9.67
CA GLN A 97 5.48 9.99 8.94
C GLN A 97 4.17 9.68 9.68
N GLN A 98 4.19 8.83 10.72
CA GLN A 98 2.97 8.28 11.32
C GLN A 98 1.99 9.35 11.80
N GLU A 99 2.46 10.37 12.52
CA GLU A 99 1.61 11.46 13.00
C GLU A 99 0.97 12.25 11.85
N LYS A 100 1.73 12.49 10.78
CA LYS A 100 1.24 13.18 9.58
C LYS A 100 0.19 12.36 8.85
N VAL A 101 0.40 11.05 8.73
CA VAL A 101 -0.57 10.11 8.16
C VAL A 101 -1.86 10.11 8.98
N ASN A 102 -1.75 10.06 10.30
CA ASN A 102 -2.91 10.12 11.19
C ASN A 102 -3.69 11.43 11.01
N ALA A 103 -3.00 12.57 10.97
CA ALA A 103 -3.62 13.88 10.76
C ALA A 103 -4.37 13.96 9.41
N VAL A 104 -3.81 13.44 8.34
CA VAL A 104 -4.47 13.36 7.02
C VAL A 104 -5.70 12.45 7.10
N LYS A 105 -5.60 11.29 7.74
CA LYS A 105 -6.76 10.40 7.94
C LYS A 105 -7.89 11.08 8.69
N ASP A 106 -7.57 11.81 9.75
CA ASP A 106 -8.58 12.50 10.57
C ASP A 106 -9.31 13.59 9.77
N ARG A 107 -8.60 14.33 8.92
CA ARG A 107 -9.21 15.31 8.01
C ARG A 107 -10.14 14.65 7.00
N LEU A 108 -9.71 13.56 6.37
CA LEU A 108 -10.54 12.80 5.43
C LEU A 108 -11.79 12.22 6.13
N LYS A 109 -11.64 11.73 7.36
CA LYS A 109 -12.75 11.23 8.19
C LYS A 109 -13.75 12.33 8.57
N GLN A 110 -13.30 13.57 8.69
CA GLN A 110 -14.15 14.75 8.92
C GLN A 110 -14.88 15.24 7.65
N GLY A 111 -14.66 14.56 6.52
CA GLY A 111 -15.30 14.86 5.25
C GLY A 111 -14.53 15.85 4.38
N GLU A 112 -13.29 16.19 4.73
CA GLU A 112 -12.48 17.02 3.86
C GLU A 112 -12.07 16.27 2.59
N THR A 113 -12.03 17.00 1.48
CA THR A 113 -11.49 16.48 0.21
C THR A 113 -10.09 17.03 0.01
N LEU A 114 -9.10 16.14 -0.11
CA LEU A 114 -7.71 16.50 -0.35
C LEU A 114 -7.27 16.06 -1.74
N THR A 115 -6.54 16.93 -2.44
CA THR A 115 -5.90 16.59 -3.70
C THR A 115 -4.70 15.65 -3.46
N GLY A 116 -4.26 14.91 -4.48
CA GLY A 116 -3.06 14.07 -4.37
C GLY A 116 -1.82 14.87 -3.95
N GLN A 117 -1.67 16.10 -4.43
CA GLN A 117 -0.59 16.99 -4.01
C GLN A 117 -0.69 17.30 -2.50
N GLN A 118 -1.85 17.65 -2.01
CA GLN A 118 -2.05 17.93 -0.57
C GLN A 118 -1.78 16.69 0.29
N ILE A 119 -2.18 15.50 -0.17
CA ILE A 119 -1.89 14.25 0.53
C ILE A 119 -0.37 14.03 0.59
N THR A 120 0.33 14.13 -0.53
CA THR A 120 1.78 13.89 -0.57
C THR A 120 2.57 14.89 0.27
N GLU A 121 2.19 16.17 0.24
CA GLU A 121 2.83 17.21 1.05
C GLU A 121 2.59 16.98 2.55
N GLN A 122 1.34 16.73 2.94
CA GLN A 122 0.96 16.64 4.36
C GLN A 122 1.41 15.33 5.01
N THR A 123 1.45 14.22 4.28
CA THR A 123 2.01 12.96 4.77
C THR A 123 3.54 12.92 4.68
N ALA A 124 4.16 13.94 4.07
CA ALA A 124 5.57 13.93 3.70
C ALA A 124 5.93 12.67 2.86
N TRP A 125 5.08 12.34 1.88
CA TRP A 125 5.26 11.16 1.03
C TRP A 125 6.65 11.13 0.41
N GLN A 126 7.34 10.02 0.52
CA GLN A 126 8.72 9.93 0.06
C GLN A 126 8.79 9.84 -1.47
N LYS A 127 9.67 10.64 -2.08
CA LYS A 127 9.84 10.72 -3.55
C LYS A 127 10.26 9.40 -4.20
N GLY A 128 10.85 8.48 -3.43
CA GLY A 128 11.20 7.14 -3.92
C GLY A 128 9.99 6.30 -4.31
N TRP A 129 8.86 6.51 -3.67
CA TRP A 129 7.59 5.87 -3.99
C TRP A 129 6.80 6.76 -4.94
N LYS A 130 6.83 6.46 -6.25
CA LYS A 130 6.18 7.27 -7.29
C LYS A 130 4.68 7.39 -7.03
N TRP A 131 4.22 8.59 -6.66
CA TRP A 131 2.82 8.82 -6.31
C TRP A 131 1.83 8.35 -7.37
N ASP A 132 2.15 8.54 -8.65
CA ASP A 132 1.28 8.12 -9.76
C ASP A 132 1.00 6.60 -9.75
N LEU A 133 1.91 5.80 -9.21
CA LEU A 133 1.73 4.36 -9.05
C LEU A 133 0.95 4.02 -7.78
N TYR A 134 1.27 4.69 -6.66
CA TYR A 134 0.74 4.38 -5.33
C TYR A 134 -0.51 5.14 -4.93
N SER A 135 -0.90 6.18 -5.70
CA SER A 135 -2.00 7.08 -5.34
C SER A 135 -3.32 6.36 -5.05
N GLY A 136 -3.64 5.33 -5.82
CA GLY A 136 -4.86 4.54 -5.65
C GLY A 136 -4.88 3.79 -4.32
N VAL A 137 -3.88 2.95 -4.06
CA VAL A 137 -3.80 2.14 -2.85
C VAL A 137 -3.61 3.00 -1.60
N ALA A 138 -2.76 4.04 -1.67
CA ALA A 138 -2.52 4.94 -0.55
C ALA A 138 -3.78 5.74 -0.18
N THR A 139 -4.50 6.27 -1.17
CA THR A 139 -5.77 6.99 -0.94
C THR A 139 -6.83 6.07 -0.34
N ALA A 140 -7.00 4.86 -0.89
CA ALA A 140 -7.93 3.88 -0.35
C ALA A 140 -7.61 3.53 1.12
N ALA A 141 -6.33 3.33 1.45
CA ALA A 141 -5.90 3.04 2.82
C ALA A 141 -6.09 4.24 3.77
N LEU A 142 -5.83 5.47 3.29
CA LEU A 142 -6.06 6.70 4.05
C LEU A 142 -7.56 6.92 4.35
N GLN A 143 -8.45 6.60 3.42
CA GLN A 143 -9.90 6.75 3.58
C GLN A 143 -10.54 5.63 4.41
N GLY A 144 -9.84 4.50 4.57
CA GLY A 144 -10.35 3.37 5.35
C GLY A 144 -10.60 3.72 6.83
N PRO A 145 -11.59 3.08 7.50
CA PRO A 145 -11.96 3.39 8.88
C PRO A 145 -10.97 2.83 9.92
N TYR A 146 -10.05 2.01 9.51
CA TYR A 146 -9.02 1.34 10.31
C TYR A 146 -7.73 2.18 10.40
N PRO A 147 -6.84 1.94 11.39
CA PRO A 147 -5.51 2.54 11.42
C PRO A 147 -4.69 2.20 10.16
N LEU A 148 -4.01 3.21 9.61
CA LEU A 148 -2.97 3.03 8.60
C LEU A 148 -1.62 3.24 9.28
N LEU A 149 -0.80 2.19 9.31
CA LEU A 149 0.41 2.13 10.13
C LEU A 149 1.67 2.07 9.26
N SER A 150 2.74 2.65 9.77
CA SER A 150 4.07 2.56 9.18
C SER A 150 4.65 1.15 9.36
N ALA A 151 5.41 0.68 8.36
CA ALA A 151 6.05 -0.62 8.42
C ALA A 151 7.53 -0.63 8.04
N ASN A 152 8.11 0.50 7.63
CA ASN A 152 9.50 0.60 7.20
C ASN A 152 10.42 1.18 8.30
N LEU A 153 11.71 1.26 7.98
CA LEU A 153 12.73 1.96 8.76
C LEU A 153 12.78 3.45 8.37
N ASP A 154 13.07 4.31 9.33
CA ASP A 154 13.40 5.70 9.04
C ASP A 154 14.74 5.83 8.33
N ARG A 155 14.91 6.90 7.56
CA ARG A 155 16.17 7.17 6.84
C ARG A 155 17.38 7.26 7.78
N SER A 156 17.19 7.75 9.00
CA SER A 156 18.23 7.80 10.04
C SER A 156 18.62 6.41 10.53
N GLU A 157 17.68 5.49 10.65
CA GLU A 157 17.92 4.10 11.01
C GLU A 157 18.68 3.37 9.88
N ILE A 158 18.24 3.57 8.63
CA ILE A 158 18.91 3.01 7.45
C ILE A 158 20.37 3.49 7.39
N LYS A 159 20.63 4.79 7.60
CA LYS A 159 21.98 5.32 7.64
C LYS A 159 22.81 4.67 8.73
N LYS A 160 22.26 4.54 9.95
CA LYS A 160 22.94 3.89 11.08
C LYS A 160 23.29 2.44 10.76
N PHE A 161 22.38 1.67 10.18
CA PHE A 161 22.62 0.28 9.81
C PHE A 161 23.60 0.14 8.64
N TYR A 162 23.66 1.11 7.74
CA TYR A 162 24.68 1.15 6.69
C TYR A 162 26.09 1.39 7.24
N GLU A 163 26.21 2.33 8.17
CA GLU A 163 27.49 2.67 8.81
C GLU A 163 27.95 1.60 9.82
N HIS A 164 26.99 1.00 10.51
CA HIS A 164 27.20 -0.02 11.56
C HIS A 164 26.20 -1.17 11.38
N PRO A 165 26.46 -2.09 10.44
CA PRO A 165 25.57 -3.23 10.19
C PRO A 165 25.36 -4.05 11.47
N LEU A 166 24.09 -4.28 11.82
CA LEU A 166 23.74 -5.14 12.93
C LEU A 166 23.72 -6.60 12.46
N PRO A 167 24.22 -7.52 13.29
CA PRO A 167 24.10 -8.94 13.01
C PRO A 167 22.63 -9.33 12.82
N VAL A 168 22.37 -10.08 11.78
CA VAL A 168 21.05 -10.68 11.57
C VAL A 168 20.89 -11.84 12.54
N THR A 169 19.70 -11.94 13.14
CA THR A 169 19.35 -13.01 14.07
C THR A 169 18.07 -13.69 13.62
N GLY A 170 17.92 -14.96 13.95
CA GLY A 170 16.74 -15.75 13.61
C GLY A 170 17.09 -16.99 12.79
N ALA A 171 16.49 -18.12 13.12
CA ALA A 171 16.85 -19.43 12.57
C ALA A 171 16.73 -19.53 11.04
N LEU A 172 15.77 -18.80 10.44
CA LEU A 172 15.59 -18.79 8.98
C LEU A 172 16.41 -17.68 8.33
N SER A 173 16.41 -16.47 8.88
CA SER A 173 17.07 -15.30 8.30
C SER A 173 18.58 -15.44 8.21
N THR A 174 19.21 -16.29 9.07
CA THR A 174 20.64 -16.54 9.07
C THR A 174 21.07 -17.73 8.20
N GLN A 175 20.13 -18.40 7.55
CA GLN A 175 20.48 -19.50 6.64
C GLN A 175 21.23 -18.97 5.42
N PRO A 176 22.37 -19.61 5.05
CA PRO A 176 23.16 -19.15 3.90
C PRO A 176 22.38 -19.05 2.59
N SER A 177 21.43 -19.97 2.37
CA SER A 177 20.57 -19.95 1.18
C SER A 177 19.63 -18.73 1.14
N VAL A 178 19.10 -18.31 2.29
CA VAL A 178 18.25 -17.13 2.41
C VAL A 178 19.07 -15.86 2.18
N GLN A 179 20.22 -15.74 2.83
CA GLN A 179 21.13 -14.62 2.65
C GLN A 179 21.60 -14.50 1.19
N ALA A 180 21.98 -15.61 0.57
CA ALA A 180 22.39 -15.64 -0.83
C ALA A 180 21.25 -15.21 -1.78
N ALA A 181 20.01 -15.64 -1.53
CA ALA A 181 18.85 -15.23 -2.34
C ALA A 181 18.58 -13.72 -2.24
N ILE A 182 18.61 -13.15 -1.03
CA ILE A 182 18.41 -11.70 -0.83
C ILE A 182 19.57 -10.93 -1.47
N THR A 183 20.82 -11.34 -1.25
CA THR A 183 22.00 -10.68 -1.85
C THR A 183 21.89 -10.67 -3.37
N LYS A 184 21.54 -11.81 -3.98
CA LYS A 184 21.35 -11.90 -5.42
C LYS A 184 20.29 -10.89 -5.94
N THR A 185 19.14 -10.79 -5.26
CA THR A 185 18.10 -9.82 -5.62
C THR A 185 18.60 -8.38 -5.52
N ILE A 186 19.36 -8.08 -4.46
CA ILE A 186 19.97 -6.74 -4.28
C ILE A 186 20.95 -6.45 -5.41
N GLU A 187 21.85 -7.38 -5.74
CA GLU A 187 22.82 -7.22 -6.83
C GLU A 187 22.14 -7.01 -8.18
N GLU A 188 21.13 -7.81 -8.50
CA GLU A 188 20.33 -7.69 -9.72
C GLU A 188 19.66 -6.31 -9.84
N SER A 189 19.10 -5.80 -8.74
CA SER A 189 18.45 -4.48 -8.71
C SER A 189 19.43 -3.30 -8.86
N HIS A 190 20.72 -3.55 -8.60
CA HIS A 190 21.81 -2.56 -8.74
C HIS A 190 22.70 -2.78 -9.97
N GLY A 191 22.23 -3.57 -10.94
CA GLY A 191 22.96 -3.82 -12.19
C GLY A 191 24.13 -4.80 -12.05
N GLY A 192 24.13 -5.63 -11.02
CA GLY A 192 25.09 -6.72 -10.83
C GLY A 192 26.51 -6.28 -10.42
N LYS A 193 26.69 -5.04 -9.96
CA LYS A 193 28.00 -4.45 -9.66
C LYS A 193 28.00 -3.78 -8.28
N LEU A 194 27.93 -4.58 -7.23
CA LEU A 194 28.11 -4.09 -5.87
C LEU A 194 29.46 -4.52 -5.34
N GLU A 195 30.16 -3.58 -4.68
CA GLU A 195 31.31 -3.93 -3.87
C GLU A 195 30.90 -4.85 -2.72
N PRO A 196 31.69 -5.87 -2.35
CA PRO A 196 31.30 -6.84 -1.32
C PRO A 196 30.83 -6.20 0.00
N LYS A 197 31.50 -5.14 0.44
CA LYS A 197 31.13 -4.41 1.65
C LYS A 197 29.77 -3.69 1.52
N GLN A 198 29.45 -3.20 0.33
CA GLN A 198 28.14 -2.58 0.07
C GLN A 198 27.04 -3.66 0.06
N ALA A 199 27.30 -4.80 -0.58
CA ALA A 199 26.35 -5.91 -0.62
C ALA A 199 26.03 -6.41 0.80
N GLU A 200 27.04 -6.56 1.67
CA GLU A 200 26.87 -6.94 3.08
C GLU A 200 26.02 -5.91 3.84
N ALA A 201 26.31 -4.62 3.71
CA ALA A 201 25.55 -3.56 4.36
C ALA A 201 24.11 -3.52 3.87
N MET A 202 23.87 -3.69 2.59
CA MET A 202 22.52 -3.69 1.99
C MET A 202 21.72 -4.92 2.40
N LEU A 203 22.37 -6.10 2.48
CA LEU A 203 21.76 -7.31 3.02
C LEU A 203 21.30 -7.07 4.48
N ALA A 204 22.18 -6.53 5.32
CA ALA A 204 21.84 -6.23 6.71
C ALA A 204 20.66 -5.26 6.82
N ILE A 205 20.63 -4.20 5.99
CA ILE A 205 19.53 -3.24 5.96
C ILE A 205 18.22 -3.94 5.53
N GLN A 206 18.23 -4.74 4.47
CA GLN A 206 17.03 -5.43 4.00
C GLN A 206 16.47 -6.35 5.08
N GLN A 207 17.33 -7.11 5.74
CA GLN A 207 16.90 -7.98 6.83
C GLN A 207 16.38 -7.22 8.07
N GLN A 208 16.88 -6.00 8.34
CA GLN A 208 16.31 -5.14 9.38
C GLN A 208 14.95 -4.55 8.96
N ARG A 209 14.75 -4.26 7.67
CA ARG A 209 13.43 -3.87 7.14
C ARG A 209 12.42 -5.01 7.30
N ASP A 210 12.78 -6.21 6.85
CA ASP A 210 11.92 -7.40 6.96
C ASP A 210 11.50 -7.65 8.41
N ARG A 211 12.47 -7.52 9.35
CA ARG A 211 12.21 -7.62 10.78
C ARG A 211 11.24 -6.54 11.25
N ARG A 212 11.46 -5.26 10.88
CA ARG A 212 10.56 -4.15 11.24
C ARG A 212 9.15 -4.40 10.72
N MET A 213 9.00 -4.82 9.47
CA MET A 213 7.70 -5.15 8.89
C MET A 213 7.01 -6.28 9.63
N ALA A 214 7.74 -7.34 9.97
CA ALA A 214 7.19 -8.46 10.73
C ALA A 214 6.77 -8.04 12.15
N GLU A 215 7.61 -7.30 12.87
CA GLU A 215 7.30 -6.79 14.23
C GLU A 215 6.10 -5.84 14.20
N SER A 216 6.04 -4.92 13.23
CA SER A 216 4.91 -4.01 13.04
C SER A 216 3.61 -4.77 12.77
N LEU A 217 3.65 -5.80 11.91
CA LEU A 217 2.49 -6.63 11.60
C LEU A 217 2.03 -7.46 12.80
N LEU A 218 2.97 -7.97 13.60
CA LEU A 218 2.65 -8.74 14.81
C LEU A 218 2.01 -7.88 15.89
N ALA A 219 2.43 -6.63 16.03
CA ALA A 219 1.89 -5.67 17.01
C ALA A 219 0.58 -5.01 16.56
N ALA A 220 0.28 -5.02 15.26
CA ALA A 220 -0.86 -4.32 14.70
C ALA A 220 -2.21 -4.94 15.09
N PRO A 221 -3.28 -4.13 15.26
CA PRO A 221 -4.64 -4.62 15.42
C PRO A 221 -5.05 -5.57 14.31
N THR A 222 -5.50 -6.76 14.67
CA THR A 222 -5.96 -7.79 13.71
C THR A 222 -7.47 -7.70 13.48
N PRO A 223 -7.94 -8.15 12.29
CA PRO A 223 -7.20 -8.63 11.12
C PRO A 223 -6.36 -7.54 10.45
N ALA A 224 -5.10 -7.85 10.15
CA ALA A 224 -4.15 -6.89 9.57
C ALA A 224 -3.81 -7.23 8.12
N LEU A 225 -3.59 -6.19 7.30
CA LEU A 225 -3.08 -6.28 5.93
C LEU A 225 -1.80 -5.47 5.83
N LEU A 226 -0.69 -6.11 5.44
CA LEU A 226 0.59 -5.47 5.19
C LEU A 226 0.86 -5.46 3.67
N ILE A 227 1.19 -4.29 3.13
CA ILE A 227 1.59 -4.05 1.74
C ILE A 227 3.09 -3.77 1.72
N VAL A 228 3.85 -4.55 0.93
CA VAL A 228 5.32 -4.52 0.83
C VAL A 228 5.80 -4.68 -0.59
#